data_c6f971e31deb209db6c984acf6b6eadf
#
_entry.id   c6f971e31deb209db6c984acf6b6eadf
#
_cell.length_a   1.000
_cell.length_b   1.000
_cell.length_c   1.000
_cell.angle_alpha   90.00
_cell.angle_beta   90.00
_cell.angle_gamma   90.00
#
_symmetry.space_group_name_H-M   'P 1'
#
loop_
_entity.id
_entity.type
_entity.pdbx_description
1 polymer ?
#
loop_
_entity_poly.entity_id
_entity_poly.type
_entity_poly.pdbx_seq_one_letter_code
_entity_poly.pdbx_strand_id
1 'polypeptide(L)'
;MSGIDIEVVRAQIPALDKSIYMNTGGTGPMPTFVANEIAETYRRMSELGPDLPEIRGPIKAELERARQVSADLFNVSTDEIAMMRAISEGMSTVAWGLDWSPGDEVIVTSEEHPTGMLVWLNLAERRGITVK
;
A
#
# COMPACT_ATOMS: atom_id res chain seq x y z
N MET A 1 -7.55 -12.06 23.45
CA MET A 1 -6.62 -12.12 22.33
C MET A 1 -5.35 -12.79 22.83
N SER A 2 -5.00 -13.97 22.30
CA SER A 2 -3.68 -14.56 22.54
C SER A 2 -2.64 -13.56 22.03
N GLY A 3 -1.66 -13.21 22.86
CA GLY A 3 -0.62 -12.26 22.48
C GLY A 3 0.12 -12.74 21.21
N ILE A 4 0.53 -11.80 20.36
CA ILE A 4 1.39 -12.09 19.21
C ILE A 4 2.72 -12.61 19.74
N ASP A 5 3.13 -13.81 19.31
CA ASP A 5 4.45 -14.34 19.60
C ASP A 5 5.48 -13.62 18.69
N ILE A 6 6.21 -12.70 19.28
CA ILE A 6 7.18 -11.84 18.58
C ILE A 6 8.31 -12.67 17.96
N GLU A 7 8.74 -13.75 18.60
CA GLU A 7 9.84 -14.58 18.08
C GLU A 7 9.40 -15.37 16.84
N VAL A 8 8.16 -15.85 16.82
CA VAL A 8 7.57 -16.48 15.63
C VAL A 8 7.47 -15.49 14.47
N VAL A 9 7.06 -14.24 14.73
CA VAL A 9 6.99 -13.20 13.69
C VAL A 9 8.38 -12.83 13.17
N ARG A 10 9.35 -12.65 14.07
CA ARG A 10 10.74 -12.32 13.69
C ARG A 10 11.38 -13.41 12.84
N ALA A 11 11.17 -14.67 13.16
CA ALA A 11 11.68 -15.80 12.40
C ALA A 11 11.17 -15.84 10.94
N GLN A 12 10.05 -15.19 10.65
CA GLN A 12 9.52 -15.07 9.28
C GLN A 12 10.21 -13.98 8.46
N ILE A 13 11.03 -13.13 9.08
CA ILE A 13 11.61 -11.93 8.46
C ILE A 13 13.14 -12.00 8.50
N PRO A 14 13.81 -12.67 7.55
CA PRO A 14 15.27 -12.90 7.59
C PRO A 14 16.12 -11.63 7.63
N ALA A 15 15.60 -10.49 7.18
CA ALA A 15 16.30 -9.21 7.25
C ALA A 15 16.61 -8.78 8.69
N LEU A 16 15.81 -9.23 9.67
CA LEU A 16 16.00 -8.92 11.08
C LEU A 16 17.20 -9.66 11.71
N ASP A 17 17.69 -10.73 11.08
CA ASP A 17 18.90 -11.44 11.49
C ASP A 17 20.17 -10.67 11.07
N LYS A 18 20.06 -9.75 10.13
CA LYS A 18 21.19 -9.01 9.54
C LYS A 18 21.34 -7.61 10.10
N SER A 19 20.24 -7.01 10.56
CA SER A 19 20.26 -5.62 11.03
C SER A 19 19.08 -5.32 11.96
N ILE A 20 19.24 -4.28 12.78
CA ILE A 20 18.13 -3.64 13.48
C ILE A 20 17.38 -2.78 12.45
N TYR A 21 16.28 -3.33 11.91
CA TYR A 21 15.52 -2.63 10.87
C TYR A 21 14.58 -1.59 11.47
N MET A 22 14.79 -0.32 11.17
CA MET A 22 14.02 0.82 11.72
C MET A 22 13.36 1.69 10.66
N ASN A 23 13.21 1.20 9.44
CA ASN A 23 12.61 1.96 8.32
C ASN A 23 11.30 1.35 7.80
N THR A 24 10.46 0.86 8.69
CA THR A 24 9.14 0.30 8.31
C THR A 24 8.19 1.35 7.74
N GLY A 25 8.38 2.63 8.10
CA GLY A 25 7.63 3.75 7.52
C GLY A 25 7.92 3.99 6.03
N GLY A 26 9.14 3.69 5.59
CA GLY A 26 9.51 3.76 4.16
C GLY A 26 9.13 2.48 3.42
N THR A 27 9.63 1.34 3.89
CA THR A 27 9.34 0.02 3.30
C THR A 27 9.43 -1.04 4.38
N GLY A 28 8.37 -1.80 4.61
CA GLY A 28 8.39 -2.94 5.53
C GLY A 28 9.31 -4.06 5.01
N PRO A 29 10.07 -4.75 5.89
CA PRO A 29 10.86 -5.90 5.47
C PRO A 29 9.91 -7.04 5.09
N MET A 30 10.24 -7.74 3.99
CA MET A 30 9.37 -8.76 3.42
C MET A 30 9.48 -10.09 4.19
N PRO A 31 8.38 -10.67 4.67
CA PRO A 31 8.39 -12.02 5.23
C PRO A 31 8.66 -13.09 4.16
N THR A 32 9.30 -14.17 4.55
CA THR A 32 9.67 -15.28 3.65
C THR A 32 8.45 -15.88 2.93
N PHE A 33 7.34 -16.06 3.63
CA PHE A 33 6.14 -16.64 3.01
C PHE A 33 5.54 -15.71 1.93
N VAL A 34 5.62 -14.39 2.12
CA VAL A 34 5.19 -13.42 1.10
C VAL A 34 6.08 -13.50 -0.13
N ALA A 35 7.41 -13.53 0.05
CA ALA A 35 8.36 -13.66 -1.05
C ALA A 35 8.13 -14.95 -1.86
N ASN A 36 7.87 -16.06 -1.17
CA ASN A 36 7.60 -17.35 -1.80
C ASN A 36 6.29 -17.35 -2.61
N GLU A 37 5.23 -16.74 -2.06
CA GLU A 37 3.93 -16.64 -2.75
C GLU A 37 4.02 -15.78 -4.02
N ILE A 38 4.75 -14.68 -3.95
CA ILE A 38 5.02 -13.83 -5.13
C ILE A 38 5.77 -14.64 -6.19
N ALA A 39 6.85 -15.32 -5.81
CA ALA A 39 7.65 -16.12 -6.74
C ALA A 39 6.82 -17.24 -7.40
N GLU A 40 6.02 -17.94 -6.62
CA GLU A 40 5.14 -19.02 -7.12
C GLU A 40 4.06 -18.49 -8.07
N THR A 41 3.44 -17.37 -7.75
CA THR A 41 2.46 -16.72 -8.61
C THR A 41 3.07 -16.35 -9.96
N TYR A 42 4.24 -15.73 -9.98
CA TYR A 42 4.93 -15.39 -11.23
C TYR A 42 5.38 -16.62 -12.01
N ARG A 43 5.82 -17.68 -11.34
CA ARG A 43 6.15 -18.95 -11.99
C ARG A 43 4.94 -19.54 -12.71
N ARG A 44 3.79 -19.61 -12.06
CA ARG A 44 2.54 -20.09 -12.65
C ARG A 44 2.08 -19.21 -13.83
N MET A 45 2.21 -17.89 -13.70
CA MET A 45 1.90 -16.97 -14.81
C MET A 45 2.81 -17.20 -16.02
N SER A 46 4.10 -17.52 -15.78
CA SER A 46 5.06 -17.83 -16.85
C SER A 46 4.76 -19.17 -17.55
N GLU A 47 4.33 -20.17 -16.80
CA GLU A 47 4.06 -21.51 -17.33
C GLU A 47 2.72 -21.62 -18.06
N LEU A 48 1.70 -20.98 -17.52
CA LEU A 48 0.32 -21.13 -17.98
C LEU A 48 -0.19 -19.94 -18.80
N GLY A 49 0.46 -18.79 -18.66
CA GLY A 49 -0.02 -17.52 -19.20
C GLY A 49 -0.84 -16.71 -18.18
N PRO A 50 -0.71 -15.36 -18.19
CA PRO A 50 -1.27 -14.50 -17.14
C PRO A 50 -2.80 -14.36 -17.19
N ASP A 51 -3.43 -14.64 -18.34
CA ASP A 51 -4.85 -14.34 -18.57
C ASP A 51 -5.80 -15.52 -18.36
N LEU A 52 -5.26 -16.72 -18.05
CA LEU A 52 -6.09 -17.88 -17.80
C LEU A 52 -6.93 -17.72 -16.52
N PRO A 53 -8.17 -18.26 -16.49
CA PRO A 53 -9.02 -18.22 -15.31
C PRO A 53 -8.38 -18.84 -14.07
N GLU A 54 -7.57 -19.89 -14.25
CA GLU A 54 -6.82 -20.60 -13.20
C GLU A 54 -5.72 -19.73 -12.56
N ILE A 55 -5.32 -18.64 -13.23
CA ILE A 55 -4.37 -17.66 -12.72
C ILE A 55 -5.11 -16.44 -12.18
N ARG A 56 -6.02 -15.85 -12.96
CA ARG A 56 -6.73 -14.63 -12.58
C ARG A 56 -7.70 -14.83 -11.42
N GLY A 57 -8.35 -15.99 -11.35
CA GLY A 57 -9.30 -16.31 -10.29
C GLY A 57 -8.70 -16.24 -8.88
N PRO A 58 -7.64 -17.01 -8.59
CA PRO A 58 -6.91 -16.94 -7.31
C PRO A 58 -6.38 -15.55 -6.98
N ILE A 59 -5.77 -14.84 -7.93
CA ILE A 59 -5.25 -13.47 -7.71
C ILE A 59 -6.39 -12.53 -7.30
N LYS A 60 -7.54 -12.60 -7.98
CA LYS A 60 -8.70 -11.79 -7.61
C LYS A 60 -9.23 -12.14 -6.22
N ALA A 61 -9.30 -13.42 -5.89
CA ALA A 61 -9.76 -13.87 -4.58
C ALA A 61 -8.84 -13.37 -3.45
N GLU A 62 -7.52 -13.41 -3.65
CA GLU A 62 -6.56 -12.88 -2.67
C GLU A 62 -6.65 -11.35 -2.53
N LEU A 63 -6.90 -10.63 -3.61
CA LEU A 63 -7.12 -9.20 -3.56
C LEU A 63 -8.37 -8.85 -2.72
N GLU A 64 -9.47 -9.58 -2.90
CA GLU A 64 -10.69 -9.35 -2.11
C GLU A 64 -10.49 -9.79 -0.65
N ARG A 65 -9.72 -10.85 -0.39
CA ARG A 65 -9.36 -11.24 0.97
C ARG A 65 -8.51 -10.16 1.65
N ALA A 66 -7.54 -9.58 0.94
CA ALA A 66 -6.73 -8.48 1.47
C ALA A 66 -7.58 -7.24 1.77
N ARG A 67 -8.58 -6.93 0.92
CA ARG A 67 -9.57 -5.88 1.15
C ARG A 67 -10.35 -6.12 2.43
N GLN A 68 -10.88 -7.34 2.64
CA GLN A 68 -11.63 -7.70 3.83
C GLN A 68 -10.77 -7.57 5.11
N VAL A 69 -9.54 -8.12 5.09
CA VAL A 69 -8.62 -8.02 6.23
C VAL A 69 -8.31 -6.56 6.57
N SER A 70 -8.14 -5.71 5.56
CA SER A 70 -7.92 -4.27 5.76
C SER A 70 -9.17 -3.59 6.36
N ALA A 71 -10.35 -3.92 5.86
CA ALA A 71 -11.62 -3.40 6.39
C ALA A 71 -11.81 -3.78 7.86
N ASP A 72 -11.55 -5.04 8.21
CA ASP A 72 -11.62 -5.54 9.58
C ASP A 72 -10.60 -4.83 10.50
N LEU A 73 -9.37 -4.60 10.01
CA LEU A 73 -8.31 -3.92 10.76
C LEU A 73 -8.67 -2.46 11.07
N PHE A 74 -9.24 -1.76 10.11
CA PHE A 74 -9.64 -0.35 10.24
C PHE A 74 -11.05 -0.17 10.82
N ASN A 75 -11.79 -1.27 11.03
CA ASN A 75 -13.19 -1.26 11.49
C ASN A 75 -14.10 -0.44 10.57
N VAL A 76 -14.01 -0.70 9.28
CA VAL A 76 -14.80 -0.07 8.20
C VAL A 76 -15.41 -1.15 7.29
N SER A 77 -16.26 -0.77 6.34
CA SER A 77 -16.77 -1.69 5.32
C SER A 77 -15.76 -1.90 4.18
N THR A 78 -15.88 -2.98 3.44
CA THR A 78 -15.03 -3.26 2.27
C THR A 78 -15.19 -2.21 1.17
N ASP A 79 -16.34 -1.54 1.09
CA ASP A 79 -16.62 -0.47 0.13
C ASP A 79 -15.81 0.82 0.42
N GLU A 80 -15.28 0.94 1.64
CA GLU A 80 -14.43 2.06 2.06
C GLU A 80 -12.94 1.78 1.85
N ILE A 81 -12.58 0.58 1.33
CA ILE A 81 -11.19 0.20 1.07
C ILE A 81 -10.93 0.16 -0.43
N ALA A 82 -10.05 1.03 -0.92
CA ALA A 82 -9.50 0.98 -2.25
C ALA A 82 -8.08 0.38 -2.22
N MET A 83 -7.88 -0.72 -2.97
CA MET A 83 -6.56 -1.35 -3.09
C MET A 83 -5.73 -0.61 -4.12
N MET A 84 -4.56 -0.12 -3.73
CA MET A 84 -3.64 0.66 -4.55
C MET A 84 -2.26 -0.01 -4.61
N ARG A 85 -1.50 0.27 -5.67
CA ARG A 85 -0.15 -0.29 -5.83
C ARG A 85 0.91 0.49 -5.03
N ALA A 86 0.66 1.77 -4.78
CA ALA A 86 1.59 2.64 -4.06
C ALA A 86 0.85 3.83 -3.42
N ILE A 87 1.43 4.40 -2.37
CA ILE A 87 0.91 5.60 -1.70
C ILE A 87 0.78 6.76 -2.68
N SER A 88 1.75 6.94 -3.60
CA SER A 88 1.70 7.99 -4.63
C SER A 88 0.47 7.91 -5.53
N GLU A 89 0.03 6.68 -5.87
CA GLU A 89 -1.18 6.45 -6.65
C GLU A 89 -2.43 6.88 -5.86
N GLY A 90 -2.52 6.44 -4.60
CA GLY A 90 -3.62 6.81 -3.71
C GLY A 90 -3.71 8.32 -3.48
N MET A 91 -2.59 8.95 -3.12
CA MET A 91 -2.53 10.40 -2.91
C MET A 91 -2.91 11.17 -4.18
N SER A 92 -2.41 10.76 -5.34
CA SER A 92 -2.75 11.40 -6.61
C SER A 92 -4.22 11.21 -6.98
N THR A 93 -4.77 10.02 -6.75
CA THR A 93 -6.19 9.75 -7.01
C THR A 93 -7.10 10.68 -6.21
N VAL A 94 -6.84 10.84 -4.91
CA VAL A 94 -7.61 11.75 -4.05
C VAL A 94 -7.37 13.20 -4.47
N ALA A 95 -6.11 13.61 -4.59
CA ALA A 95 -5.74 14.98 -4.86
C ALA A 95 -6.31 15.50 -6.20
N TRP A 96 -6.25 14.70 -7.26
CA TRP A 96 -6.80 15.08 -8.56
C TRP A 96 -8.29 14.80 -8.73
N GLY A 97 -8.88 13.99 -7.84
CA GLY A 97 -10.31 13.69 -7.82
C GLY A 97 -11.18 14.72 -7.14
N LEU A 98 -10.59 15.66 -6.38
CA LEU A 98 -11.30 16.73 -5.70
C LEU A 98 -11.43 17.98 -6.61
N ASP A 99 -12.55 18.68 -6.47
CA ASP A 99 -12.77 19.96 -7.15
C ASP A 99 -12.10 21.09 -6.35
N TRP A 100 -11.00 21.60 -6.87
CA TRP A 100 -10.21 22.66 -6.27
C TRP A 100 -10.55 24.04 -6.86
N SER A 101 -10.65 25.02 -5.97
CA SER A 101 -10.73 26.44 -6.31
C SER A 101 -9.43 27.16 -5.93
N PRO A 102 -9.02 28.21 -6.67
CA PRO A 102 -7.89 29.04 -6.26
C PRO A 102 -8.09 29.60 -4.85
N GLY A 103 -7.07 29.41 -3.99
CA GLY A 103 -7.13 29.82 -2.59
C GLY A 103 -7.57 28.73 -1.60
N ASP A 104 -8.05 27.58 -2.08
CA ASP A 104 -8.25 26.41 -1.21
C ASP A 104 -6.94 26.00 -0.53
N GLU A 105 -7.03 25.43 0.66
CA GLU A 105 -5.87 25.13 1.49
C GLU A 105 -5.73 23.63 1.77
N VAL A 106 -4.50 23.15 1.69
CA VAL A 106 -4.10 21.81 2.14
C VAL A 106 -3.05 21.95 3.21
N ILE A 107 -3.26 21.28 4.34
CA ILE A 107 -2.30 21.23 5.44
C ILE A 107 -1.50 19.93 5.34
N VAL A 108 -0.18 20.05 5.39
CA VAL A 108 0.76 18.93 5.41
C VAL A 108 1.75 19.11 6.56
N THR A 109 2.43 18.03 6.95
CA THR A 109 3.47 18.14 7.98
C THR A 109 4.82 18.55 7.36
N SER A 110 5.68 19.22 8.14
CA SER A 110 7.05 19.55 7.70
C SER A 110 7.93 18.32 7.49
N GLU A 111 7.56 17.18 8.08
CA GLU A 111 8.28 15.91 8.01
C GLU A 111 7.60 14.91 7.04
N GLU A 112 6.76 15.41 6.12
CA GLU A 112 6.03 14.57 5.19
C GLU A 112 6.98 13.88 4.21
N HIS A 113 6.65 12.64 3.88
CA HIS A 113 7.37 11.91 2.83
C HIS A 113 7.19 12.61 1.47
N PRO A 114 8.23 12.67 0.61
CA PRO A 114 8.15 13.37 -0.68
C PRO A 114 6.92 12.99 -1.53
N THR A 115 6.50 11.73 -1.51
CA THR A 115 5.30 11.29 -2.27
C THR A 115 4.00 11.83 -1.72
N GLY A 116 3.94 12.15 -0.42
CA GLY A 116 2.80 12.81 0.21
C GLY A 116 2.78 14.31 -0.02
N MET A 117 3.93 14.93 -0.31
CA MET A 117 4.06 16.37 -0.53
C MET A 117 3.94 16.76 -2.00
N LEU A 118 4.59 16.04 -2.92
CA LEU A 118 4.77 16.46 -4.32
C LEU A 118 3.46 16.66 -5.09
N VAL A 119 2.43 15.88 -4.79
CA VAL A 119 1.14 16.01 -5.45
C VAL A 119 0.47 17.36 -5.11
N TRP A 120 0.59 17.80 -3.87
CA TRP A 120 0.01 19.07 -3.41
C TRP A 120 0.76 20.27 -3.96
N LEU A 121 2.08 20.22 -4.03
CA LEU A 121 2.89 21.25 -4.66
C LEU A 121 2.55 21.40 -6.16
N ASN A 122 2.33 20.27 -6.85
CA ASN A 122 1.91 20.28 -8.25
C ASN A 122 0.50 20.88 -8.43
N LEU A 123 -0.42 20.57 -7.52
CA LEU A 123 -1.76 21.19 -7.51
C LEU A 123 -1.72 22.67 -7.18
N ALA A 124 -0.85 23.10 -6.26
CA ALA A 124 -0.64 24.52 -5.96
C ALA A 124 -0.26 25.30 -7.23
N GLU A 125 0.70 24.77 -8.00
CA GLU A 125 1.12 25.37 -9.25
C GLU A 125 0.01 25.38 -10.31
N ARG A 126 -0.77 24.30 -10.43
CA ARG A 126 -1.72 24.11 -11.51
C ARG A 126 -3.13 24.62 -11.23
N ARG A 127 -3.54 24.66 -9.97
CA ARG A 127 -4.90 24.99 -9.52
C ARG A 127 -4.96 26.20 -8.61
N GLY A 128 -3.79 26.73 -8.18
CA GLY A 128 -3.73 27.89 -7.31
C GLY A 128 -4.16 27.61 -5.88
N ILE A 129 -4.07 26.37 -5.41
CA ILE A 129 -4.28 26.04 -4.01
C ILE A 129 -3.06 26.46 -3.17
N THR A 130 -3.25 26.57 -1.86
CA THR A 130 -2.18 26.89 -0.92
C THR A 130 -1.81 25.67 -0.09
N VAL A 131 -0.52 25.31 -0.08
CA VAL A 131 0.00 24.26 0.81
C VAL A 131 0.59 24.89 2.06
N LYS A 132 0.08 24.51 3.22
CA LYS A 132 0.51 25.00 4.54
C LYS A 132 1.18 23.90 5.36
#